data_19095e0c5e637e046e666d25752b1ed7
#
_entry.id   19095e0c5e637e046e666d25752b1ed7
#
_cell.length_a   1.000
_cell.length_b   1.000
_cell.length_c   1.000
_cell.angle_alpha   90.00
_cell.angle_beta   90.00
_cell.angle_gamma   90.00
#
_symmetry.space_group_name_H-M   'P 1'
#
loop_
_entity.id
_entity.type
_entity.pdbx_description
1 polymer ?
#
loop_
_entity_poly.entity_id
_entity_poly.type
_entity_poly.pdbx_seq_one_letter_code
_entity_poly.pdbx_strand_id
1 'polypeptide(L)'
;LNKQGTLFYVMGASGAGKDSLLQAIRTLYPKQLLVAHRYITRSAQAGGENHVELSSEEFAQRAQRGLFAMSWKANGFNYALGKEIELWLSQGLDVVVNGSRAYLEQAMMDFGYRVVPVIVDVSAEVLEARLYARGRETPDQIVDRLARAEYYRGQCPDSGFVVDNSGSLQQTIEQFINHYSQYQSAMPRLSQHTMSINKERLQ
;
A
#
# COMPACT_ATOMS: atom_id res chain seq x y z
N LEU A 1 21.19 9.90 -13.24
CA LEU A 1 20.00 9.96 -12.37
C LEU A 1 19.85 8.59 -11.73
N ASN A 2 19.95 8.50 -10.40
CA ASN A 2 19.69 7.24 -9.70
C ASN A 2 18.25 6.81 -9.97
N LYS A 3 18.04 5.49 -10.19
CA LYS A 3 16.70 4.91 -10.32
C LYS A 3 15.94 5.26 -9.03
N GLN A 4 14.79 5.89 -9.15
CA GLN A 4 13.89 6.08 -8.00
C GLN A 4 12.96 4.87 -7.88
N GLY A 5 12.64 4.48 -6.66
CA GLY A 5 11.73 3.38 -6.39
C GLY A 5 10.27 3.76 -6.65
N THR A 6 9.42 2.74 -6.74
CA THR A 6 7.99 2.85 -6.95
C THR A 6 7.22 2.60 -5.67
N LEU A 7 6.17 3.38 -5.44
CA LEU A 7 5.27 3.26 -4.29
C LEU A 7 3.99 2.55 -4.73
N PHE A 8 3.86 1.26 -4.42
CA PHE A 8 2.63 0.48 -4.62
C PHE A 8 1.66 0.78 -3.48
N TYR A 9 0.65 1.57 -3.80
CA TYR A 9 -0.32 2.10 -2.83
C TYR A 9 -1.56 1.19 -2.78
N VAL A 10 -1.56 0.22 -1.86
CA VAL A 10 -2.59 -0.82 -1.77
C VAL A 10 -3.83 -0.30 -1.04
N MET A 11 -4.97 -0.42 -1.69
CA MET A 11 -6.28 -0.01 -1.18
C MET A 11 -7.30 -1.13 -1.37
N GLY A 12 -8.45 -0.99 -0.72
CA GLY A 12 -9.58 -1.92 -0.85
C GLY A 12 -10.48 -1.84 0.37
N ALA A 13 -11.63 -2.46 0.30
CA ALA A 13 -12.60 -2.51 1.38
C ALA A 13 -11.99 -3.11 2.66
N SER A 14 -12.57 -2.75 3.82
CA SER A 14 -12.24 -3.45 5.06
C SER A 14 -12.77 -4.89 4.94
N GLY A 15 -11.91 -5.87 5.18
CA GLY A 15 -12.23 -7.28 4.94
C GLY A 15 -11.79 -7.83 3.57
N ALA A 16 -11.35 -6.98 2.63
CA ALA A 16 -10.87 -7.43 1.31
C ALA A 16 -9.58 -8.27 1.34
N GLY A 17 -8.88 -8.36 2.49
CA GLY A 17 -7.70 -9.20 2.63
C GLY A 17 -6.36 -8.51 2.35
N LYS A 18 -6.32 -7.17 2.33
CA LYS A 18 -5.09 -6.38 2.15
C LYS A 18 -3.96 -6.79 3.10
N ASP A 19 -4.28 -6.96 4.38
CA ASP A 19 -3.27 -7.28 5.40
C ASP A 19 -2.65 -8.66 5.17
N SER A 20 -3.43 -9.64 4.71
CA SER A 20 -2.95 -10.97 4.33
C SER A 20 -2.03 -10.90 3.11
N LEU A 21 -2.41 -10.14 2.08
CA LEU A 21 -1.58 -9.91 0.89
C LEU A 21 -0.25 -9.23 1.27
N LEU A 22 -0.30 -8.17 2.05
CA LEU A 22 0.90 -7.43 2.48
C LEU A 22 1.83 -8.30 3.33
N GLN A 23 1.27 -9.11 4.23
CA GLN A 23 2.06 -10.06 5.03
C GLN A 23 2.71 -11.13 4.15
N ALA A 24 2.00 -11.65 3.15
CA ALA A 24 2.56 -12.61 2.20
C ALA A 24 3.69 -11.99 1.36
N ILE A 25 3.50 -10.77 0.84
CA ILE A 25 4.55 -10.04 0.09
C ILE A 25 5.79 -9.85 0.98
N ARG A 26 5.61 -9.41 2.23
CA ARG A 26 6.72 -9.22 3.19
C ARG A 26 7.53 -10.49 3.41
N THR A 27 6.86 -11.64 3.45
CA THR A 27 7.50 -12.94 3.73
C THR A 27 8.15 -13.54 2.49
N LEU A 28 7.47 -13.48 1.34
CA LEU A 28 7.88 -14.19 0.13
C LEU A 28 8.81 -13.38 -0.79
N TYR A 29 8.71 -12.04 -0.75
CA TYR A 29 9.42 -11.15 -1.68
C TYR A 29 10.25 -10.06 -0.98
N PRO A 30 10.96 -10.37 0.15
CA PRO A 30 11.65 -9.35 0.96
C PRO A 30 12.84 -8.68 0.24
N LYS A 31 13.35 -9.29 -0.84
CA LYS A 31 14.45 -8.73 -1.63
C LYS A 31 13.97 -7.77 -2.72
N GLN A 32 12.72 -7.87 -3.14
CA GLN A 32 12.15 -7.08 -4.24
C GLN A 32 11.30 -5.92 -3.74
N LEU A 33 10.58 -6.13 -2.64
CA LEU A 33 9.55 -5.22 -2.16
C LEU A 33 9.69 -4.98 -0.65
N LEU A 34 9.73 -3.72 -0.25
CA LEU A 34 9.66 -3.33 1.16
C LEU A 34 8.20 -3.02 1.53
N VAL A 35 7.65 -3.76 2.46
CA VAL A 35 6.31 -3.47 2.98
C VAL A 35 6.42 -2.58 4.21
N ALA A 36 6.02 -1.32 4.08
CA ALA A 36 6.07 -0.36 5.18
C ALA A 36 5.03 -0.68 6.26
N HIS A 37 5.39 -0.42 7.52
CA HIS A 37 4.44 -0.46 8.62
C HIS A 37 3.69 0.87 8.70
N ARG A 38 2.40 0.79 9.02
CA ARG A 38 1.67 2.00 9.42
C ARG A 38 1.91 2.28 10.90
N TYR A 39 1.91 3.56 11.26
CA TYR A 39 1.77 4.03 12.63
C TYR A 39 0.29 4.31 12.88
N ILE A 40 -0.31 3.70 13.90
CA ILE A 40 -1.76 3.81 14.16
C ILE A 40 -2.01 4.05 15.65
N THR A 41 -2.97 4.93 15.99
CA THR A 41 -3.41 5.14 17.37
C THR A 41 -4.42 4.08 17.84
N ARG A 42 -4.36 2.88 17.25
CA ARG A 42 -5.15 1.70 17.62
C ARG A 42 -4.23 0.67 18.24
N SER A 43 -4.72 -0.04 19.27
CA SER A 43 -3.92 -1.11 19.87
C SER A 43 -3.47 -2.16 18.86
N ALA A 44 -2.19 -2.52 18.91
CA ALA A 44 -1.61 -3.58 18.09
C ALA A 44 -2.23 -4.96 18.44
N GLN A 45 -2.71 -5.12 19.66
CA GLN A 45 -3.40 -6.34 20.11
C GLN A 45 -4.79 -6.51 19.50
N ALA A 46 -5.37 -5.46 18.90
CA ALA A 46 -6.66 -5.55 18.19
C ALA A 46 -6.60 -6.47 16.95
N GLY A 47 -5.41 -6.91 16.55
CA GLY A 47 -5.18 -7.85 15.46
C GLY A 47 -5.44 -7.27 14.06
N GLY A 48 -5.26 -8.11 13.06
CA GLY A 48 -5.55 -7.83 11.65
C GLY A 48 -4.38 -7.27 10.88
N GLU A 49 -3.63 -6.31 11.40
CA GLU A 49 -2.51 -5.67 10.71
C GLU A 49 -1.25 -5.62 11.60
N ASN A 50 -0.12 -5.88 11.00
CA ASN A 50 1.18 -5.64 11.62
C ASN A 50 1.52 -4.15 11.52
N HIS A 51 1.18 -3.38 12.54
CA HIS A 51 1.40 -1.93 12.61
C HIS A 51 2.14 -1.55 13.89
N VAL A 52 2.68 -0.35 13.92
CA VAL A 52 3.29 0.25 15.12
C VAL A 52 2.21 1.04 15.85
N GLU A 53 1.87 0.61 17.07
CA GLU A 53 0.94 1.34 17.94
C GLU A 53 1.62 2.61 18.48
N LEU A 54 0.90 3.73 18.43
CA LEU A 54 1.29 4.98 19.09
C LEU A 54 0.16 5.47 19.98
N SER A 55 0.49 6.14 21.08
CA SER A 55 -0.50 6.94 21.79
C SER A 55 -0.91 8.15 20.94
N SER A 56 -2.06 8.75 21.24
CA SER A 56 -2.51 9.95 20.53
C SER A 56 -1.53 11.11 20.70
N GLU A 57 -0.93 11.23 21.88
CA GLU A 57 0.07 12.24 22.22
C GLU A 57 1.37 12.04 21.43
N GLU A 58 1.87 10.82 21.37
CA GLU A 58 3.07 10.49 20.60
C GLU A 58 2.84 10.71 19.10
N PHE A 59 1.68 10.29 18.59
CA PHE A 59 1.30 10.53 17.21
C PHE A 59 1.32 12.03 16.87
N ALA A 60 0.71 12.86 17.73
CA ALA A 60 0.67 14.31 17.54
C ALA A 60 2.08 14.92 17.57
N GLN A 61 2.94 14.48 18.49
CA GLN A 61 4.33 14.96 18.58
C GLN A 61 5.14 14.61 17.32
N ARG A 62 4.98 13.39 16.79
CA ARG A 62 5.65 12.97 15.56
C ARG A 62 5.14 13.74 14.34
N ALA A 63 3.83 13.98 14.26
CA ALA A 63 3.24 14.78 13.21
C ALA A 63 3.77 16.24 13.22
N GLN A 64 3.80 16.89 14.38
CA GLN A 64 4.33 18.25 14.54
C GLN A 64 5.81 18.38 14.14
N ARG A 65 6.58 17.30 14.33
CA ARG A 65 8.00 17.24 13.94
C ARG A 65 8.20 16.84 12.48
N GLY A 66 7.12 16.64 11.71
CA GLY A 66 7.18 16.26 10.30
C GLY A 66 7.77 14.88 10.05
N LEU A 67 7.60 13.92 10.98
CA LEU A 67 8.17 12.57 10.86
C LEU A 67 7.31 11.62 10.04
N PHE A 68 6.14 12.05 9.57
CA PHE A 68 5.28 11.28 8.69
C PHE A 68 5.36 11.78 7.25
N ALA A 69 5.46 10.85 6.32
CA ALA A 69 5.37 11.11 4.89
C ALA A 69 3.91 11.27 4.46
N MET A 70 3.01 10.54 5.11
CA MET A 70 1.56 10.61 4.91
C MET A 70 0.86 10.43 6.25
N SER A 71 -0.26 11.15 6.46
CA SER A 71 -1.11 10.92 7.63
C SER A 71 -2.57 11.23 7.32
N TRP A 72 -3.47 10.44 7.89
CA TRP A 72 -4.93 10.62 7.74
C TRP A 72 -5.68 10.10 8.94
N LYS A 73 -6.97 10.47 9.04
CA LYS A 73 -7.87 9.98 10.07
C LYS A 73 -8.96 9.10 9.43
N ALA A 74 -9.20 7.94 10.01
CA ALA A 74 -10.27 7.03 9.58
C ALA A 74 -10.73 6.15 10.74
N ASN A 75 -12.01 5.77 10.75
CA ASN A 75 -12.59 4.85 11.74
C ASN A 75 -12.27 5.21 13.20
N GLY A 76 -12.18 6.50 13.53
CA GLY A 76 -11.87 6.98 14.88
C GLY A 76 -10.39 6.95 15.28
N PHE A 77 -9.48 6.51 14.40
CA PHE A 77 -8.05 6.44 14.65
C PHE A 77 -7.26 7.33 13.69
N ASN A 78 -6.05 7.69 14.12
CA ASN A 78 -5.07 8.33 13.26
C ASN A 78 -4.16 7.25 12.66
N TYR A 79 -3.80 7.44 11.39
CA TYR A 79 -2.93 6.56 10.61
C TYR A 79 -1.82 7.39 10.00
N ALA A 80 -0.62 6.83 9.93
CA ALA A 80 0.49 7.46 9.22
C ALA A 80 1.44 6.43 8.60
N LEU A 81 2.17 6.89 7.60
CA LEU A 81 3.37 6.25 7.05
C LEU A 81 4.56 7.15 7.39
N GLY A 82 5.62 6.58 7.89
CA GLY A 82 6.80 7.34 8.30
C GLY A 82 7.64 7.82 7.13
N LYS A 83 8.48 8.81 7.36
CA LYS A 83 9.38 9.37 6.33
C LYS A 83 10.43 8.39 5.82
N GLU A 84 10.64 7.27 6.47
CA GLU A 84 11.52 6.21 5.98
C GLU A 84 11.16 5.74 4.56
N ILE A 85 9.87 5.81 4.15
CA ILE A 85 9.47 5.45 2.79
C ILE A 85 10.08 6.40 1.73
N GLU A 86 10.26 7.68 2.05
CA GLU A 86 10.89 8.65 1.14
C GLU A 86 12.37 8.29 0.91
N LEU A 87 13.06 7.90 1.98
CA LEU A 87 14.45 7.45 1.90
C LEU A 87 14.57 6.18 1.05
N TRP A 88 13.72 5.18 1.30
CA TRP A 88 13.75 3.93 0.54
C TRP A 88 13.49 4.16 -0.95
N LEU A 89 12.48 4.97 -1.27
CA LEU A 89 12.17 5.34 -2.66
C LEU A 89 13.32 6.10 -3.33
N SER A 90 13.99 7.00 -2.61
CA SER A 90 15.14 7.75 -3.14
C SER A 90 16.36 6.86 -3.42
N GLN A 91 16.48 5.74 -2.71
CA GLN A 91 17.49 4.70 -2.94
C GLN A 91 17.13 3.72 -4.07
N GLY A 92 15.99 3.91 -4.73
CA GLY A 92 15.53 3.04 -5.81
C GLY A 92 14.85 1.76 -5.34
N LEU A 93 14.46 1.68 -4.07
CA LEU A 93 13.74 0.53 -3.51
C LEU A 93 12.24 0.68 -3.74
N ASP A 94 11.60 -0.39 -4.20
CA ASP A 94 10.15 -0.41 -4.38
C ASP A 94 9.45 -0.69 -3.04
N VAL A 95 8.44 0.13 -2.74
CA VAL A 95 7.77 0.14 -1.44
C VAL A 95 6.29 -0.20 -1.63
N VAL A 96 5.76 -1.06 -0.77
CA VAL A 96 4.32 -1.39 -0.72
C VAL A 96 3.74 -0.84 0.58
N VAL A 97 2.64 -0.12 0.48
CA VAL A 97 1.97 0.49 1.64
C VAL A 97 0.49 0.13 1.69
N ASN A 98 -0.06 -0.01 2.89
CA ASN A 98 -1.50 -0.09 3.11
C ASN A 98 -2.07 1.33 3.18
N GLY A 99 -2.64 1.79 2.08
CA GLY A 99 -3.14 3.15 1.92
C GLY A 99 -4.63 3.31 2.24
N SER A 100 -5.06 4.56 2.22
CA SER A 100 -6.47 4.95 2.30
C SER A 100 -6.94 5.46 0.95
N ARG A 101 -8.10 4.99 0.48
CA ARG A 101 -8.69 5.48 -0.78
C ARG A 101 -8.95 6.98 -0.75
N ALA A 102 -9.42 7.49 0.38
CA ALA A 102 -9.66 8.92 0.56
C ALA A 102 -8.37 9.78 0.55
N TYR A 103 -7.20 9.18 0.76
CA TYR A 103 -5.92 9.88 0.76
C TYR A 103 -5.15 9.67 -0.56
N LEU A 104 -5.67 8.88 -1.51
CA LEU A 104 -4.95 8.55 -2.75
C LEU A 104 -4.58 9.79 -3.55
N GLU A 105 -5.50 10.71 -3.74
CA GLU A 105 -5.28 11.95 -4.50
C GLU A 105 -4.11 12.74 -3.92
N GLN A 106 -4.08 12.92 -2.60
CA GLN A 106 -2.99 13.59 -1.90
C GLN A 106 -1.66 12.81 -2.07
N ALA A 107 -1.70 11.48 -1.94
CA ALA A 107 -0.50 10.66 -2.16
C ALA A 107 0.04 10.80 -3.58
N MET A 108 -0.84 10.87 -4.59
CA MET A 108 -0.43 11.12 -5.97
C MET A 108 0.13 12.53 -6.18
N MET A 109 -0.38 13.55 -5.48
CA MET A 109 0.19 14.89 -5.50
C MET A 109 1.59 14.92 -4.88
N ASP A 110 1.78 14.28 -3.73
CA ASP A 110 3.02 14.31 -2.96
C ASP A 110 4.15 13.49 -3.61
N PHE A 111 3.82 12.32 -4.19
CA PHE A 111 4.79 11.37 -4.73
C PHE A 111 4.77 11.27 -6.27
N GLY A 112 3.81 11.90 -6.91
CA GLY A 112 3.71 12.01 -8.37
C GLY A 112 3.58 10.63 -9.06
N TYR A 113 4.23 10.50 -10.22
CA TYR A 113 4.22 9.29 -11.05
C TYR A 113 4.82 8.04 -10.38
N ARG A 114 5.41 8.17 -9.20
CA ARG A 114 5.93 7.04 -8.44
C ARG A 114 4.85 6.23 -7.74
N VAL A 115 3.64 6.78 -7.62
CA VAL A 115 2.51 6.09 -6.99
C VAL A 115 1.82 5.21 -8.02
N VAL A 116 1.77 3.92 -7.73
CA VAL A 116 0.98 2.93 -8.48
C VAL A 116 -0.16 2.48 -7.58
N PRO A 117 -1.40 2.93 -7.85
CA PRO A 117 -2.57 2.46 -7.10
C PRO A 117 -2.80 0.97 -7.31
N VAL A 118 -3.03 0.24 -6.22
CA VAL A 118 -3.36 -1.18 -6.25
C VAL A 118 -4.67 -1.39 -5.52
N ILE A 119 -5.69 -1.85 -6.24
CA ILE A 119 -7.00 -2.15 -5.65
C ILE A 119 -7.04 -3.65 -5.34
N VAL A 120 -7.20 -3.99 -4.06
CA VAL A 120 -7.58 -5.35 -3.67
C VAL A 120 -9.10 -5.41 -3.68
N ASP A 121 -9.65 -6.06 -4.69
CA ASP A 121 -11.08 -6.29 -4.84
C ASP A 121 -11.48 -7.69 -4.36
N VAL A 122 -12.76 -7.85 -4.07
CA VAL A 122 -13.34 -9.11 -3.60
C VAL A 122 -14.83 -9.12 -3.92
N SER A 123 -15.39 -10.27 -4.29
CA SER A 123 -16.83 -10.36 -4.55
C SER A 123 -17.64 -10.01 -3.30
N ALA A 124 -18.87 -9.53 -3.50
CA ALA A 124 -19.75 -9.12 -2.40
C ALA A 124 -20.03 -10.29 -1.44
N GLU A 125 -20.25 -11.48 -1.97
CA GLU A 125 -20.55 -12.70 -1.22
C GLU A 125 -19.37 -13.10 -0.33
N VAL A 126 -18.15 -13.06 -0.88
CA VAL A 126 -16.92 -13.39 -0.12
C VAL A 126 -16.64 -12.33 0.94
N LEU A 127 -16.84 -11.05 0.62
CA LEU A 127 -16.66 -9.96 1.57
C LEU A 127 -17.66 -10.09 2.73
N GLU A 128 -18.92 -10.33 2.44
CA GLU A 128 -19.99 -10.53 3.42
C GLU A 128 -19.64 -11.68 4.37
N ALA A 129 -19.30 -12.85 3.81
CA ALA A 129 -18.91 -14.02 4.60
C ALA A 129 -17.71 -13.73 5.52
N ARG A 130 -16.69 -13.01 5.02
CA ARG A 130 -15.52 -12.62 5.82
C ARG A 130 -15.87 -11.64 6.95
N LEU A 131 -16.78 -10.69 6.72
CA LEU A 131 -17.21 -9.73 7.73
C LEU A 131 -18.01 -10.44 8.84
N TYR A 132 -18.92 -11.33 8.48
CA TYR A 132 -19.64 -12.16 9.47
C TYR A 132 -18.71 -13.07 10.26
N ALA A 133 -17.79 -13.77 9.60
CA ALA A 133 -16.84 -14.65 10.28
C ALA A 133 -15.91 -13.92 11.26
N ARG A 134 -15.60 -12.64 10.98
CA ARG A 134 -14.77 -11.80 11.85
C ARG A 134 -15.51 -11.36 13.13
N GLY A 135 -16.83 -11.23 13.08
CA GLY A 135 -17.70 -10.98 14.23
C GLY A 135 -17.47 -9.63 14.96
N ARG A 136 -16.99 -8.61 14.26
CA ARG A 136 -16.67 -7.29 14.84
C ARG A 136 -17.72 -6.23 14.49
N GLU A 137 -18.50 -6.46 13.47
CA GLU A 137 -19.49 -5.55 12.92
C GLU A 137 -20.91 -6.02 13.26
N THR A 138 -21.81 -5.04 13.44
CA THR A 138 -23.26 -5.33 13.47
C THR A 138 -23.77 -5.62 12.05
N PRO A 139 -24.92 -6.28 11.86
CA PRO A 139 -25.51 -6.50 10.53
C PRO A 139 -25.64 -5.21 9.70
N ASP A 140 -26.09 -4.12 10.30
CA ASP A 140 -26.23 -2.83 9.62
C ASP A 140 -24.87 -2.28 9.15
N GLN A 141 -23.81 -2.43 9.98
CA GLN A 141 -22.47 -2.04 9.60
C GLN A 141 -21.92 -2.91 8.45
N ILE A 142 -22.31 -4.17 8.37
CA ILE A 142 -21.94 -5.05 7.25
C ILE A 142 -22.61 -4.55 5.97
N VAL A 143 -23.92 -4.25 5.99
CA VAL A 143 -24.65 -3.68 4.86
C VAL A 143 -23.97 -2.41 4.36
N ASP A 144 -23.66 -1.47 5.24
CA ASP A 144 -22.97 -0.22 4.89
C ASP A 144 -21.60 -0.47 4.25
N ARG A 145 -20.86 -1.47 4.76
CA ARG A 145 -19.54 -1.81 4.19
C ARG A 145 -19.63 -2.45 2.82
N LEU A 146 -20.62 -3.32 2.60
CA LEU A 146 -20.88 -3.92 1.29
C LEU A 146 -21.31 -2.85 0.27
N ALA A 147 -22.23 -1.96 0.63
CA ALA A 147 -22.66 -0.84 -0.22
C ALA A 147 -21.45 0.06 -0.60
N ARG A 148 -20.59 0.36 0.38
CA ARG A 148 -19.39 1.15 0.13
C ARG A 148 -18.37 0.40 -0.76
N ALA A 149 -18.21 -0.90 -0.60
CA ALA A 149 -17.33 -1.72 -1.43
C ALA A 149 -17.82 -1.71 -2.88
N GLU A 150 -19.14 -1.87 -3.09
CA GLU A 150 -19.77 -1.84 -4.41
C GLU A 150 -19.65 -0.47 -5.08
N TYR A 151 -19.92 0.62 -4.34
CA TYR A 151 -19.74 1.99 -4.85
C TYR A 151 -18.36 2.24 -5.43
N TYR A 152 -17.33 1.64 -4.84
CA TYR A 152 -15.95 1.84 -5.27
C TYR A 152 -15.45 0.77 -6.26
N ARG A 153 -16.25 -0.25 -6.57
CA ARG A 153 -15.87 -1.29 -7.52
C ARG A 153 -15.65 -0.68 -8.90
N GLY A 154 -14.59 -1.12 -9.58
CA GLY A 154 -14.22 -0.60 -10.89
C GLY A 154 -13.56 0.78 -10.89
N GLN A 155 -13.46 1.47 -9.73
CA GLN A 155 -12.83 2.79 -9.64
C GLN A 155 -11.31 2.64 -9.39
N CYS A 156 -10.59 2.07 -10.34
CA CYS A 156 -9.12 2.06 -10.34
C CYS A 156 -8.61 3.14 -11.28
N PRO A 157 -7.66 4.02 -10.86
CA PRO A 157 -7.00 4.94 -11.78
C PRO A 157 -6.27 4.18 -12.89
N ASP A 158 -6.16 4.77 -14.09
CA ASP A 158 -5.48 4.16 -15.24
C ASP A 158 -4.01 3.81 -14.97
N SER A 159 -3.36 4.54 -14.06
CA SER A 159 -1.99 4.28 -13.61
C SER A 159 -1.86 3.10 -12.64
N GLY A 160 -2.97 2.49 -12.23
CA GLY A 160 -3.02 1.42 -11.25
C GLY A 160 -3.46 0.07 -11.82
N PHE A 161 -3.64 -0.89 -10.94
CA PHE A 161 -4.18 -2.21 -11.28
C PHE A 161 -5.05 -2.78 -10.16
N VAL A 162 -5.85 -3.77 -10.52
CA VAL A 162 -6.73 -4.49 -9.61
C VAL A 162 -6.21 -5.91 -9.41
N VAL A 163 -6.24 -6.39 -8.18
CA VAL A 163 -6.04 -7.81 -7.85
C VAL A 163 -7.30 -8.35 -7.19
N ASP A 164 -7.83 -9.42 -7.74
CA ASP A 164 -9.00 -10.11 -7.18
C ASP A 164 -8.58 -11.04 -6.04
N ASN A 165 -9.21 -10.87 -4.88
CA ASN A 165 -9.02 -11.70 -3.69
C ASN A 165 -10.30 -12.46 -3.31
N SER A 166 -11.14 -12.79 -4.29
CA SER A 166 -12.32 -13.64 -4.09
C SER A 166 -11.96 -15.12 -3.95
N GLY A 167 -10.83 -15.52 -4.54
CA GLY A 167 -10.29 -16.87 -4.50
C GLY A 167 -9.29 -17.12 -3.39
N SER A 168 -8.26 -17.90 -3.67
CA SER A 168 -7.17 -18.18 -2.73
C SER A 168 -6.19 -17.01 -2.63
N LEU A 169 -5.56 -16.86 -1.47
CA LEU A 169 -4.50 -15.86 -1.26
C LEU A 169 -3.33 -16.07 -2.25
N GLN A 170 -3.03 -17.31 -2.60
CA GLN A 170 -1.97 -17.64 -3.56
C GLN A 170 -2.26 -17.01 -4.94
N GLN A 171 -3.49 -17.12 -5.43
CA GLN A 171 -3.91 -16.51 -6.70
C GLN A 171 -3.80 -14.98 -6.65
N THR A 172 -4.17 -14.36 -5.54
CA THR A 172 -4.05 -12.91 -5.35
C THR A 172 -2.58 -12.45 -5.35
N ILE A 173 -1.70 -13.21 -4.71
CA ILE A 173 -0.24 -12.95 -4.73
C ILE A 173 0.31 -13.06 -6.14
N GLU A 174 -0.05 -14.11 -6.87
CA GLU A 174 0.39 -14.33 -8.27
C GLU A 174 -0.05 -13.18 -9.19
N GLN A 175 -1.30 -12.71 -9.06
CA GLN A 175 -1.79 -11.54 -9.80
C GLN A 175 -0.96 -10.29 -9.49
N PHE A 176 -0.74 -10.02 -8.18
CA PHE A 176 0.07 -8.86 -7.78
C PHE A 176 1.49 -8.92 -8.36
N ILE A 177 2.15 -10.06 -8.25
CA ILE A 177 3.53 -10.24 -8.74
C ILE A 177 3.61 -10.17 -10.26
N ASN A 178 2.61 -10.66 -10.99
CA ASN A 178 2.54 -10.54 -12.45
C ASN A 178 2.44 -9.06 -12.85
N HIS A 179 1.57 -8.26 -12.23
CA HIS A 179 1.47 -6.83 -12.48
C HIS A 179 2.76 -6.09 -12.11
N TYR A 180 3.34 -6.41 -10.95
CA TYR A 180 4.63 -5.86 -10.54
C TYR A 180 5.73 -6.13 -11.58
N SER A 181 5.83 -7.36 -12.08
CA SER A 181 6.83 -7.74 -13.09
C SER A 181 6.62 -7.02 -14.42
N GLN A 182 5.37 -6.87 -14.86
CA GLN A 182 5.01 -6.09 -16.06
C GLN A 182 5.40 -4.62 -15.88
N TYR A 183 5.09 -4.02 -14.74
CA TYR A 183 5.45 -2.64 -14.42
C TYR A 183 6.97 -2.44 -14.44
N GLN A 184 7.74 -3.34 -13.83
CA GLN A 184 9.20 -3.29 -13.85
C GLN A 184 9.78 -3.42 -15.27
N SER A 185 9.14 -4.20 -16.12
CA SER A 185 9.57 -4.39 -17.52
C SER A 185 9.24 -3.20 -18.40
N ALA A 186 8.15 -2.48 -18.11
CA ALA A 186 7.71 -1.29 -18.86
C ALA A 186 8.50 -0.02 -18.47
N MET A 187 9.10 0.01 -17.27
CA MET A 187 9.95 1.12 -16.85
C MET A 187 11.25 1.11 -17.69
N PRO A 188 11.61 2.22 -18.37
CA PRO A 188 12.88 2.27 -19.09
C PRO A 188 14.01 2.00 -18.12
N ARG A 189 14.75 0.92 -18.35
CA ARG A 189 16.05 0.70 -17.71
C ARG A 189 16.93 1.85 -18.19
N LEU A 190 17.09 2.89 -17.38
CA LEU A 190 18.13 3.89 -17.60
C LEU A 190 19.45 3.10 -17.62
N SER A 191 19.94 2.90 -18.84
CA SER A 191 21.05 2.02 -19.17
C SER A 191 22.28 2.39 -18.34
N GLN A 192 22.98 1.38 -17.83
CA GLN A 192 24.33 1.43 -17.26
C GLN A 192 25.39 1.97 -18.27
N HIS A 193 24.97 2.62 -19.33
CA HIS A 193 25.84 3.05 -20.46
C HIS A 193 26.49 4.43 -20.28
N THR A 194 26.25 5.13 -19.17
CA THR A 194 26.80 6.49 -18.98
C THR A 194 28.00 6.52 -18.02
N MET A 195 28.49 5.39 -17.52
CA MET A 195 29.69 5.36 -16.68
C MET A 195 31.01 5.16 -17.44
N SER A 196 30.97 4.95 -18.75
CA SER A 196 32.17 4.70 -19.55
C SER A 196 32.80 5.95 -20.19
N ILE A 197 32.11 7.08 -20.23
CA ILE A 197 32.58 8.26 -21.00
C ILE A 197 33.40 9.25 -20.16
N ASN A 198 33.39 9.15 -18.83
CA ASN A 198 34.13 10.10 -17.97
C ASN A 198 35.50 9.61 -17.48
N LYS A 199 35.99 8.44 -17.93
CA LYS A 199 37.36 7.99 -17.62
C LYS A 199 38.41 8.37 -18.64
N GLU A 200 38.04 8.83 -19.82
CA GLU A 200 39.01 9.21 -20.87
C GLU A 200 39.28 10.73 -21.01
N ARG A 201 38.79 11.57 -20.09
CA ARG A 201 39.07 13.01 -20.06
C ARG A 201 39.95 13.48 -18.90
N LEU A 202 40.58 12.58 -18.18
CA LEU A 202 41.56 12.90 -17.11
C LEU A 202 42.83 12.09 -17.29
N GLN A 203 43.38 12.11 -18.48
CA GLN A 203 44.79 11.82 -18.74
C GLN A 203 45.38 12.97 -19.57
#